data_786a76732cf448706bd23503a92c094a
#
_entry.id   786a76732cf448706bd23503a92c094a
#
_cell.length_a   1.000
_cell.length_b   1.000
_cell.length_c   1.000
_cell.angle_alpha   90.00
_cell.angle_beta   90.00
_cell.angle_gamma   90.00
#
_symmetry.space_group_name_H-M   'P 1'
#
loop_
_entity.id
_entity.type
_entity.pdbx_description
1 polymer ?
#
loop_
_entity_poly.entity_id
_entity_poly.type
_entity_poly.pdbx_seq_one_letter_code
_entity_poly.pdbx_strand_id
1 'polypeptide(L)'
;MSKLIQFDRRSFIKGAGIGAAAGSLASVTNLANAAEIGPGGMKNGKFNFDEYFDRDGTGNVKWDQQYARFGEENVDFGMGVADTDFRGAPAVKEAILDRIQHNNWGYENLTGSYKEAIVQWNEERHGIKVDPATIAISSGVHTPLIATLNAVCQPQTKVLMNTPTYNGFYGDLRWSRTVAADSEMYKDDNGVYHIDWDDFEAKMTPDCHAFLLCNPQNPTGNMWSQDDLMRMGELC
;
A
#
# COMPACT_ATOMS: atom_id res chain seq x y z
N MET A 1 40.36 19.20 -10.79
CA MET A 1 39.68 20.39 -10.26
C MET A 1 38.26 20.42 -10.80
N SER A 2 37.31 19.93 -10.07
CA SER A 2 35.89 19.91 -10.46
C SER A 2 35.28 21.28 -10.18
N LYS A 3 34.77 21.95 -11.22
CA LYS A 3 34.04 23.20 -11.06
C LYS A 3 32.71 22.88 -10.43
N LEU A 4 32.51 23.26 -9.18
CA LEU A 4 31.20 23.34 -8.52
C LEU A 4 30.35 24.36 -9.29
N ILE A 5 29.26 23.86 -9.90
CA ILE A 5 28.26 24.70 -10.53
C ILE A 5 27.46 25.34 -9.39
N GLN A 6 27.68 26.63 -9.14
CA GLN A 6 26.83 27.41 -8.22
C GLN A 6 25.52 27.71 -8.91
N PHE A 7 24.44 27.07 -8.48
CA PHE A 7 23.08 27.41 -8.88
C PHE A 7 22.60 28.60 -8.04
N ASP A 8 22.41 29.75 -8.67
CA ASP A 8 21.72 30.85 -8.03
C ASP A 8 20.19 30.70 -8.15
N ARG A 9 19.46 31.29 -7.20
CA ARG A 9 18.00 31.17 -7.10
C ARG A 9 17.24 31.71 -8.33
N ARG A 10 17.80 32.66 -9.05
CA ARG A 10 17.24 33.24 -10.28
C ARG A 10 17.42 32.32 -11.49
N SER A 11 18.54 31.67 -11.58
CA SER A 11 18.85 30.68 -12.63
C SER A 11 17.99 29.42 -12.46
N PHE A 12 17.74 29.01 -11.21
CA PHE A 12 16.82 27.92 -10.91
C PHE A 12 15.38 28.25 -11.36
N ILE A 13 14.88 29.44 -11.03
CA ILE A 13 13.51 29.86 -11.41
C ILE A 13 13.37 29.98 -12.94
N LYS A 14 14.39 30.50 -13.64
CA LYS A 14 14.39 30.57 -15.11
C LYS A 14 14.47 29.19 -15.76
N GLY A 15 15.30 28.28 -15.23
CA GLY A 15 15.40 26.90 -15.69
C GLY A 15 14.12 26.11 -15.47
N ALA A 16 13.50 26.27 -14.30
CA ALA A 16 12.21 25.67 -13.99
C ALA A 16 11.07 26.21 -14.86
N GLY A 17 11.10 27.49 -15.22
CA GLY A 17 10.10 28.10 -16.12
C GLY A 17 10.16 27.56 -17.55
N ILE A 18 11.35 27.28 -18.08
CA ILE A 18 11.51 26.72 -19.44
C ILE A 18 11.21 25.23 -19.47
N GLY A 19 11.59 24.49 -18.43
CA GLY A 19 11.24 23.07 -18.26
C GLY A 19 9.74 22.87 -18.04
N ALA A 20 9.09 23.76 -17.27
CA ALA A 20 7.65 23.74 -17.07
C ALA A 20 6.85 24.06 -18.35
N ALA A 21 7.37 24.92 -19.25
CA ALA A 21 6.69 25.20 -20.51
C ALA A 21 6.76 24.05 -21.51
N ALA A 22 7.86 23.30 -21.55
CA ALA A 22 7.97 22.12 -22.40
C ALA A 22 7.24 20.88 -21.81
N GLY A 23 7.28 20.71 -20.48
CA GLY A 23 6.54 19.67 -19.78
C GLY A 23 5.03 19.95 -19.69
N SER A 24 4.62 21.25 -19.64
CA SER A 24 3.21 21.63 -19.59
C SER A 24 2.49 21.43 -20.94
N LEU A 25 3.16 21.50 -22.08
CA LEU A 25 2.54 21.16 -23.37
C LEU A 25 2.29 19.67 -23.53
N ALA A 26 3.20 18.81 -23.02
CA ALA A 26 2.96 17.37 -22.99
C ALA A 26 1.92 16.97 -21.95
N SER A 27 1.87 17.63 -20.80
CA SER A 27 0.85 17.40 -19.77
C SER A 27 -0.51 17.99 -20.15
N VAL A 28 -0.58 19.08 -20.91
CA VAL A 28 -1.84 19.65 -21.42
C VAL A 28 -2.42 18.78 -22.54
N THR A 29 -1.59 18.16 -23.39
CA THR A 29 -2.08 17.17 -24.36
C THR A 29 -2.57 15.89 -23.67
N ASN A 30 -1.94 15.45 -22.58
CA ASN A 30 -2.44 14.36 -21.77
C ASN A 30 -3.72 14.73 -20.98
N LEU A 31 -3.88 15.98 -20.54
CA LEU A 31 -5.13 16.47 -19.93
C LEU A 31 -6.25 16.64 -20.97
N ALA A 32 -5.94 17.05 -22.19
CA ALA A 32 -6.91 17.09 -23.28
C ALA A 32 -7.36 15.68 -23.68
N ASN A 33 -6.44 14.73 -23.79
CA ASN A 33 -6.75 13.33 -24.00
C ASN A 33 -7.53 12.71 -22.82
N ALA A 34 -7.25 13.16 -21.59
CA ALA A 34 -8.03 12.75 -20.41
C ALA A 34 -9.46 13.31 -20.41
N ALA A 35 -9.73 14.44 -21.09
CA ALA A 35 -11.07 15.00 -21.24
C ALA A 35 -11.88 14.29 -22.35
N GLU A 36 -11.23 13.74 -23.36
CA GLU A 36 -11.85 12.89 -24.40
C GLU A 36 -12.10 11.45 -23.95
N ILE A 37 -11.50 11.01 -22.84
CA ILE A 37 -11.83 9.74 -22.21
C ILE A 37 -13.21 9.97 -21.56
N GLY A 38 -14.27 9.65 -22.27
CA GLY A 38 -15.62 9.51 -21.74
C GLY A 38 -15.63 8.73 -20.43
N PRO A 39 -16.74 8.41 -19.79
CA PRO A 39 -16.76 7.58 -18.60
C PRO A 39 -16.23 6.18 -18.91
N GLY A 40 -14.94 6.12 -19.23
CA GLY A 40 -14.18 4.90 -19.49
C GLY A 40 -14.33 3.98 -18.29
N GLY A 41 -14.41 2.71 -18.54
CA GLY A 41 -14.59 1.71 -17.52
C GLY A 41 -16.02 1.22 -17.36
N MET A 42 -17.01 1.68 -18.15
CA MET A 42 -18.38 1.17 -18.09
C MET A 42 -18.72 0.35 -19.35
N LYS A 43 -19.19 -0.87 -19.15
CA LYS A 43 -19.73 -1.77 -20.21
C LYS A 43 -21.07 -2.31 -19.75
N ASN A 44 -22.12 -2.01 -20.52
CA ASN A 44 -23.50 -2.44 -20.19
C ASN A 44 -23.96 -2.00 -18.79
N GLY A 45 -23.64 -0.77 -18.36
CA GLY A 45 -24.01 -0.24 -17.04
C GLY A 45 -23.20 -0.81 -15.86
N LYS A 46 -22.19 -1.62 -16.13
CA LYS A 46 -21.26 -2.18 -15.13
C LYS A 46 -19.85 -1.71 -15.40
N PHE A 47 -19.03 -1.68 -14.36
CA PHE A 47 -17.60 -1.35 -14.51
C PHE A 47 -16.91 -2.43 -15.36
N ASN A 48 -16.12 -1.98 -16.35
CA ASN A 48 -15.38 -2.87 -17.24
C ASN A 48 -13.95 -3.06 -16.74
N PHE A 49 -13.68 -4.15 -16.06
CA PHE A 49 -12.34 -4.51 -15.59
C PHE A 49 -11.44 -5.12 -16.67
N ASP A 50 -12.01 -5.46 -17.83
CA ASP A 50 -11.28 -6.10 -18.95
C ASP A 50 -10.72 -5.06 -19.94
N GLU A 51 -11.01 -3.77 -19.73
CA GLU A 51 -10.47 -2.71 -20.58
C GLU A 51 -8.97 -2.57 -20.32
N TYR A 52 -8.16 -2.79 -21.35
CA TYR A 52 -6.73 -2.48 -21.26
C TYR A 52 -6.53 -0.98 -21.01
N PHE A 53 -5.76 -0.68 -20.00
CA PHE A 53 -5.39 0.69 -19.67
C PHE A 53 -3.88 0.80 -19.64
N ASP A 54 -3.35 1.46 -20.70
CA ASP A 54 -1.93 1.71 -20.79
C ASP A 54 -1.46 2.64 -19.66
N ARG A 55 -0.46 2.19 -18.94
CA ARG A 55 0.14 2.92 -17.81
C ARG A 55 1.57 3.37 -18.09
N ASP A 56 2.09 3.13 -19.28
CA ASP A 56 3.44 3.53 -19.66
C ASP A 56 3.59 5.04 -19.60
N GLY A 57 4.73 5.49 -19.10
CA GLY A 57 5.02 6.92 -18.97
C GLY A 57 4.23 7.66 -17.87
N THR A 58 3.50 6.94 -17.00
CA THR A 58 2.78 7.54 -15.88
C THR A 58 3.60 7.69 -14.60
N GLY A 59 4.86 7.25 -14.62
CA GLY A 59 5.79 7.29 -13.49
C GLY A 59 5.51 6.20 -12.46
N ASN A 60 4.85 5.12 -12.84
CA ASN A 60 4.46 4.05 -11.95
C ASN A 60 5.62 3.06 -11.66
N VAL A 61 5.56 2.43 -10.50
CA VAL A 61 6.56 1.44 -10.06
C VAL A 61 6.38 0.08 -10.73
N LYS A 62 5.15 -0.23 -11.12
CA LYS A 62 4.77 -1.55 -11.63
C LYS A 62 5.31 -1.83 -13.02
N TRP A 63 5.37 -0.80 -13.87
CA TRP A 63 5.82 -0.88 -15.27
C TRP A 63 7.04 0.00 -15.51
N ASP A 64 6.93 1.33 -15.47
CA ASP A 64 8.00 2.26 -15.82
C ASP A 64 9.30 2.01 -15.06
N GLN A 65 9.21 1.75 -13.74
CA GLN A 65 10.40 1.47 -12.96
C GLN A 65 11.02 0.10 -13.30
N GLN A 66 10.21 -0.89 -13.65
CA GLN A 66 10.72 -2.20 -14.07
C GLN A 66 11.37 -2.12 -15.46
N TYR A 67 10.76 -1.39 -16.39
CA TYR A 67 11.36 -1.12 -17.69
C TYR A 67 12.71 -0.41 -17.58
N ALA A 68 12.78 0.61 -16.71
CA ALA A 68 14.04 1.32 -16.45
C ALA A 68 15.11 0.42 -15.81
N ARG A 69 14.71 -0.60 -15.05
CA ARG A 69 15.63 -1.49 -14.35
C ARG A 69 16.08 -2.68 -15.19
N PHE A 70 15.21 -3.26 -15.98
CA PHE A 70 15.44 -4.54 -16.65
C PHE A 70 15.44 -4.46 -18.19
N GLY A 71 15.00 -3.34 -18.78
CA GLY A 71 14.67 -3.20 -20.21
C GLY A 71 13.23 -3.63 -20.48
N GLU A 72 12.52 -2.86 -21.28
CA GLU A 72 11.10 -3.11 -21.63
C GLU A 72 10.92 -4.50 -22.25
N GLU A 73 11.85 -4.90 -23.10
CA GLU A 73 11.84 -6.21 -23.80
C GLU A 73 11.99 -7.42 -22.86
N ASN A 74 12.35 -7.20 -21.61
CA ASN A 74 12.55 -8.26 -20.61
C ASN A 74 11.46 -8.30 -19.53
N VAL A 75 10.40 -7.49 -19.67
CA VAL A 75 9.30 -7.41 -18.71
C VAL A 75 7.98 -7.77 -19.34
N ASP A 76 7.60 -9.05 -19.25
CA ASP A 76 6.31 -9.53 -19.75
C ASP A 76 5.15 -9.18 -18.80
N PHE A 77 5.41 -9.19 -17.49
CA PHE A 77 4.39 -9.01 -16.46
C PHE A 77 4.88 -8.15 -15.29
N GLY A 78 4.12 -7.11 -14.95
CA GLY A 78 4.32 -6.29 -13.76
C GLY A 78 3.53 -6.83 -12.58
N MET A 79 4.12 -7.72 -11.76
CA MET A 79 3.46 -8.31 -10.58
C MET A 79 4.14 -7.96 -9.25
N GLY A 80 5.18 -7.14 -9.28
CA GLY A 80 5.95 -6.79 -8.06
C GLY A 80 5.26 -5.80 -7.12
N VAL A 81 4.18 -5.15 -7.58
CA VAL A 81 3.41 -4.15 -6.82
C VAL A 81 1.92 -4.44 -7.01
N ALA A 82 1.15 -4.31 -5.93
CA ALA A 82 -0.26 -4.68 -5.88
C ALA A 82 -1.22 -3.59 -6.40
N ASP A 83 -0.77 -2.68 -7.25
CA ASP A 83 -1.67 -1.73 -7.90
C ASP A 83 -2.32 -2.34 -9.16
N THR A 84 -3.51 -1.85 -9.49
CA THR A 84 -4.34 -2.39 -10.56
C THR A 84 -4.00 -1.78 -11.92
N ASP A 85 -4.21 -2.54 -13.01
CA ASP A 85 -4.04 -2.07 -14.39
C ASP A 85 -5.37 -1.74 -15.08
N PHE A 86 -6.44 -1.61 -14.30
CA PHE A 86 -7.71 -1.09 -14.77
C PHE A 86 -7.99 0.30 -14.19
N ARG A 87 -8.89 1.03 -14.81
CA ARG A 87 -9.24 2.41 -14.40
C ARG A 87 -9.85 2.42 -13.00
N GLY A 88 -9.55 3.48 -12.26
CA GLY A 88 -10.22 3.75 -10.98
C GLY A 88 -11.73 4.01 -11.15
N ALA A 89 -12.50 3.77 -10.11
CA ALA A 89 -13.95 3.98 -10.13
C ALA A 89 -14.28 5.45 -10.47
N PRO A 90 -15.26 5.72 -11.36
CA PRO A 90 -15.64 7.09 -11.75
C PRO A 90 -15.97 7.98 -10.55
N ALA A 91 -16.68 7.48 -9.55
CA ALA A 91 -17.05 8.22 -8.35
C ALA A 91 -15.83 8.75 -7.57
N VAL A 92 -14.71 7.98 -7.56
CA VAL A 92 -13.46 8.42 -6.91
C VAL A 92 -12.87 9.62 -7.68
N LYS A 93 -12.83 9.53 -9.01
CA LYS A 93 -12.35 10.62 -9.87
C LYS A 93 -13.20 11.88 -9.67
N GLU A 94 -14.53 11.75 -9.68
CA GLU A 94 -15.47 12.86 -9.49
C GLU A 94 -15.27 13.53 -8.14
N ALA A 95 -15.17 12.77 -7.06
CA ALA A 95 -14.93 13.31 -5.72
C ALA A 95 -13.60 14.06 -5.61
N ILE A 96 -12.53 13.55 -6.25
CA ILE A 96 -11.23 14.23 -6.28
C ILE A 96 -11.33 15.54 -7.08
N LEU A 97 -11.98 15.53 -8.24
CA LEU A 97 -12.16 16.73 -9.05
C LEU A 97 -12.98 17.80 -8.33
N ASP A 98 -14.04 17.41 -7.63
CA ASP A 98 -14.83 18.33 -6.80
C ASP A 98 -13.98 18.94 -5.69
N ARG A 99 -13.20 18.12 -4.99
CA ARG A 99 -12.30 18.63 -3.93
C ARG A 99 -11.23 19.56 -4.47
N ILE A 100 -10.69 19.32 -5.67
CA ILE A 100 -9.69 20.20 -6.31
C ILE A 100 -10.27 21.58 -6.61
N GLN A 101 -11.55 21.68 -7.01
CA GLN A 101 -12.20 22.95 -7.30
C GLN A 101 -12.26 23.89 -6.08
N HIS A 102 -12.25 23.35 -4.87
CA HIS A 102 -12.26 24.14 -3.65
C HIS A 102 -11.00 25.03 -3.48
N ASN A 103 -9.90 24.68 -4.11
CA ASN A 103 -8.64 25.45 -4.21
C ASN A 103 -8.10 26.01 -2.87
N ASN A 104 -8.42 25.36 -1.76
CA ASN A 104 -7.89 25.64 -0.43
C ASN A 104 -7.43 24.35 0.25
N TRP A 105 -6.16 24.30 0.63
CA TRP A 105 -5.44 23.12 1.10
C TRP A 105 -4.93 23.32 2.53
N GLY A 106 -5.71 23.97 3.37
CA GLY A 106 -5.37 24.25 4.76
C GLY A 106 -5.42 23.00 5.66
N TYR A 107 -5.34 23.24 6.96
CA TYR A 107 -5.54 22.20 7.96
C TYR A 107 -6.99 21.72 7.94
N GLU A 108 -7.18 20.40 7.89
CA GLU A 108 -8.50 19.78 7.86
C GLU A 108 -8.68 18.80 9.02
N ASN A 109 -9.87 18.76 9.55
CA ASN A 109 -10.28 17.75 10.51
C ASN A 109 -10.85 16.52 9.76
N LEU A 110 -10.67 15.36 10.35
CA LEU A 110 -11.34 14.16 9.89
C LEU A 110 -12.86 14.35 9.98
N THR A 111 -13.55 14.27 8.85
CA THR A 111 -15.01 14.44 8.80
C THR A 111 -15.74 13.27 9.43
N GLY A 112 -16.93 13.52 10.01
CA GLY A 112 -17.82 12.45 10.50
C GLY A 112 -18.17 11.46 9.39
N SER A 113 -18.46 11.96 8.19
CA SER A 113 -18.80 11.14 7.02
C SER A 113 -17.71 10.13 6.63
N TYR A 114 -16.43 10.44 6.85
CA TYR A 114 -15.35 9.51 6.60
C TYR A 114 -15.39 8.31 7.56
N LYS A 115 -15.59 8.58 8.86
CA LYS A 115 -15.74 7.52 9.87
C LYS A 115 -17.02 6.71 9.67
N GLU A 116 -18.11 7.36 9.33
CA GLU A 116 -19.38 6.72 8.99
C GLU A 116 -19.24 5.74 7.83
N ALA A 117 -18.53 6.13 6.76
CA ALA A 117 -18.27 5.25 5.63
C ALA A 117 -17.47 3.99 6.03
N ILE A 118 -16.48 4.11 6.93
CA ILE A 118 -15.73 2.98 7.47
C ILE A 118 -16.65 2.05 8.29
N VAL A 119 -17.45 2.62 9.17
CA VAL A 119 -18.42 1.85 10.01
C VAL A 119 -19.41 1.10 9.13
N GLN A 120 -20.04 1.81 8.19
CA GLN A 120 -21.00 1.24 7.27
C GLN A 120 -20.40 0.11 6.40
N TRP A 121 -19.21 0.33 5.84
CA TRP A 121 -18.51 -0.69 5.07
C TRP A 121 -18.26 -1.97 5.86
N ASN A 122 -17.78 -1.85 7.11
CA ASN A 122 -17.51 -3.00 7.95
C ASN A 122 -18.81 -3.74 8.34
N GLU A 123 -19.87 -3.02 8.64
CA GLU A 123 -21.17 -3.64 8.97
C GLU A 123 -21.77 -4.35 7.75
N GLU A 124 -21.82 -3.71 6.59
CA GLU A 124 -22.41 -4.27 5.36
C GLU A 124 -21.62 -5.44 4.79
N ARG A 125 -20.30 -5.38 4.85
CA ARG A 125 -19.43 -6.39 4.23
C ARG A 125 -19.06 -7.54 5.14
N HIS A 126 -18.95 -7.27 6.43
CA HIS A 126 -18.38 -8.22 7.38
C HIS A 126 -19.28 -8.47 8.61
N GLY A 127 -20.37 -7.74 8.75
CA GLY A 127 -21.23 -7.81 9.95
C GLY A 127 -20.55 -7.28 11.22
N ILE A 128 -19.48 -6.52 11.07
CA ILE A 128 -18.68 -6.01 12.19
C ILE A 128 -19.15 -4.60 12.54
N LYS A 129 -19.56 -4.42 13.79
CA LYS A 129 -19.89 -3.09 14.33
C LYS A 129 -18.65 -2.43 14.89
N VAL A 130 -18.14 -1.42 14.18
CA VAL A 130 -16.98 -0.62 14.58
C VAL A 130 -17.46 0.60 15.34
N ASP A 131 -16.90 0.87 16.52
CA ASP A 131 -17.11 2.14 17.22
C ASP A 131 -16.29 3.24 16.52
N PRO A 132 -16.92 4.29 15.98
CA PRO A 132 -16.21 5.37 15.31
C PRO A 132 -15.19 6.11 16.20
N ALA A 133 -15.32 6.02 17.52
CA ALA A 133 -14.37 6.59 18.47
C ALA A 133 -13.03 5.84 18.46
N THR A 134 -13.01 4.58 18.07
CA THR A 134 -11.80 3.73 18.00
C THR A 134 -11.03 3.88 16.70
N ILE A 135 -11.57 4.62 15.72
CA ILE A 135 -10.91 4.83 14.42
C ILE A 135 -9.84 5.91 14.53
N ALA A 136 -8.58 5.50 14.38
CA ALA A 136 -7.44 6.40 14.23
C ALA A 136 -6.94 6.37 12.78
N ILE A 137 -6.64 7.54 12.22
CA ILE A 137 -6.15 7.70 10.86
C ILE A 137 -4.66 7.98 10.87
N SER A 138 -3.95 7.37 9.94
CA SER A 138 -2.52 7.56 9.73
C SER A 138 -2.18 7.58 8.24
N SER A 139 -0.98 8.05 7.91
CA SER A 139 -0.46 8.06 6.53
C SER A 139 0.12 6.68 6.17
N GLY A 140 -0.70 5.83 5.55
CA GLY A 140 -0.34 4.46 5.19
C GLY A 140 -0.27 3.51 6.37
N VAL A 141 0.03 2.23 6.14
CA VAL A 141 0.02 1.16 7.16
C VAL A 141 1.33 1.06 7.93
N HIS A 142 2.47 1.35 7.34
CA HIS A 142 3.77 1.25 7.99
C HIS A 142 3.88 2.16 9.22
N THR A 143 3.44 3.41 9.10
CA THR A 143 3.52 4.40 10.20
C THR A 143 2.79 3.95 11.48
N PRO A 144 1.51 3.55 11.43
CA PRO A 144 0.81 3.08 12.62
C PRO A 144 1.34 1.74 13.12
N LEU A 145 1.83 0.86 12.23
CA LEU A 145 2.44 -0.40 12.65
C LEU A 145 3.71 -0.16 13.48
N ILE A 146 4.62 0.70 13.00
CA ILE A 146 5.81 1.11 13.76
C ILE A 146 5.42 1.77 15.10
N ALA A 147 4.42 2.65 15.08
CA ALA A 147 3.94 3.31 16.30
C ALA A 147 3.37 2.31 17.30
N THR A 148 2.59 1.33 16.84
CA THR A 148 2.04 0.26 17.68
C THR A 148 3.14 -0.60 18.28
N LEU A 149 4.10 -1.06 17.48
CA LEU A 149 5.24 -1.83 17.97
C LEU A 149 6.05 -1.06 19.00
N ASN A 150 6.29 0.24 18.78
CA ASN A 150 6.97 1.08 19.78
C ASN A 150 6.16 1.26 21.08
N ALA A 151 4.84 1.14 21.02
CA ALA A 151 3.98 1.26 22.20
C ALA A 151 3.94 -0.01 23.04
N VAL A 152 4.02 -1.19 22.41
CA VAL A 152 3.83 -2.49 23.08
C VAL A 152 5.14 -3.27 23.27
N CYS A 153 6.18 -2.98 22.46
CA CYS A 153 7.46 -3.67 22.51
C CYS A 153 8.56 -2.79 23.08
N GLN A 154 9.46 -3.40 23.83
CA GLN A 154 10.72 -2.74 24.21
C GLN A 154 11.76 -2.91 23.08
N PRO A 155 12.75 -2.02 22.98
CA PRO A 155 13.85 -2.19 22.04
C PRO A 155 14.53 -3.56 22.21
N GLN A 156 14.87 -4.20 21.08
CA GLN A 156 15.53 -5.52 21.01
C GLN A 156 14.66 -6.70 21.43
N THR A 157 13.38 -6.49 21.78
CA THR A 157 12.45 -7.60 21.97
C THR A 157 11.99 -8.15 20.62
N LYS A 158 11.54 -9.40 20.62
CA LYS A 158 11.15 -10.11 19.41
C LYS A 158 9.70 -9.85 19.02
N VAL A 159 9.47 -9.87 17.71
CA VAL A 159 8.15 -9.88 17.10
C VAL A 159 8.05 -11.14 16.25
N LEU A 160 7.12 -12.01 16.60
CA LEU A 160 6.86 -13.25 15.88
C LEU A 160 6.16 -12.95 14.54
N MET A 161 6.57 -13.63 13.49
CA MET A 161 5.95 -13.56 12.16
C MET A 161 5.99 -14.94 11.50
N ASN A 162 4.92 -15.28 10.78
CA ASN A 162 4.95 -16.46 9.90
C ASN A 162 5.67 -16.10 8.60
N THR A 163 6.65 -16.87 8.17
CA THR A 163 7.43 -16.64 6.95
C THR A 163 7.27 -17.78 5.94
N PRO A 164 7.27 -17.49 4.60
CA PRO A 164 7.53 -16.19 3.95
C PRO A 164 6.50 -15.12 4.30
N THR A 165 6.95 -13.89 4.50
CA THR A 165 6.08 -12.75 4.83
C THR A 165 6.39 -11.52 3.98
N TYR A 166 5.58 -10.47 4.13
CA TYR A 166 5.83 -9.21 3.46
C TYR A 166 7.17 -8.60 3.91
N ASN A 167 8.06 -8.39 2.95
CA ASN A 167 9.42 -7.91 3.21
C ASN A 167 9.47 -6.53 3.88
N GLY A 168 8.44 -5.71 3.71
CA GLY A 168 8.31 -4.40 4.36
C GLY A 168 8.28 -4.49 5.88
N PHE A 169 7.77 -5.59 6.45
CA PHE A 169 7.73 -5.79 7.91
C PHE A 169 9.12 -5.76 8.55
N TYR A 170 10.15 -6.29 7.90
CA TYR A 170 11.52 -6.18 8.41
C TYR A 170 12.02 -4.73 8.50
N GLY A 171 11.52 -3.85 7.61
CA GLY A 171 11.72 -2.41 7.71
C GLY A 171 11.02 -1.84 8.94
N ASP A 172 9.78 -2.22 9.18
CA ASP A 172 8.97 -1.76 10.33
C ASP A 172 9.60 -2.20 11.66
N LEU A 173 10.06 -3.44 11.74
CA LEU A 173 10.78 -3.96 12.90
C LEU A 173 12.07 -3.17 13.16
N ARG A 174 12.85 -2.91 12.12
CA ARG A 174 14.06 -2.09 12.25
C ARG A 174 13.77 -0.68 12.76
N TRP A 175 12.71 -0.04 12.25
CA TRP A 175 12.33 1.31 12.68
C TRP A 175 11.70 1.34 14.08
N SER A 176 11.04 0.28 14.50
CA SER A 176 10.57 0.10 15.87
C SER A 176 11.65 -0.43 16.83
N ARG A 177 12.86 -0.70 16.33
CA ARG A 177 13.99 -1.26 17.08
C ARG A 177 13.71 -2.63 17.69
N THR A 178 12.82 -3.38 17.11
CA THR A 178 12.51 -4.76 17.47
C THR A 178 13.25 -5.75 16.58
N VAL A 179 13.20 -7.03 16.91
CA VAL A 179 13.90 -8.10 16.21
C VAL A 179 12.87 -9.11 15.69
N ALA A 180 13.07 -9.62 14.48
CA ALA A 180 12.21 -10.66 13.92
C ALA A 180 12.41 -12.00 14.66
N ALA A 181 11.31 -12.68 14.98
CA ALA A 181 11.27 -14.09 15.32
C ALA A 181 10.50 -14.79 14.20
N ASP A 182 11.24 -15.24 13.19
CA ASP A 182 10.66 -15.86 12.00
C ASP A 182 10.25 -17.30 12.30
N SER A 183 8.94 -17.59 12.18
CA SER A 183 8.40 -18.93 12.20
C SER A 183 8.13 -19.38 10.78
N GLU A 184 8.93 -20.35 10.30
CA GLU A 184 8.88 -20.77 8.91
C GLU A 184 7.69 -21.70 8.68
N MET A 185 6.85 -21.32 7.71
CA MET A 185 5.74 -22.14 7.25
C MET A 185 6.27 -23.28 6.37
N TYR A 186 5.64 -24.42 6.43
CA TYR A 186 5.91 -25.49 5.48
C TYR A 186 4.89 -25.48 4.33
N LYS A 187 5.29 -26.04 3.20
CA LYS A 187 4.48 -26.15 2.01
C LYS A 187 4.16 -27.61 1.74
N ASP A 188 2.88 -27.93 1.59
CA ASP A 188 2.45 -29.28 1.26
C ASP A 188 2.68 -29.64 -0.23
N ASP A 189 2.40 -30.89 -0.60
CA ASP A 189 2.55 -31.39 -1.97
C ASP A 189 1.65 -30.68 -2.99
N ASN A 190 0.58 -30.01 -2.54
CA ASN A 190 -0.32 -29.24 -3.38
C ASN A 190 0.14 -27.77 -3.51
N GLY A 191 1.20 -27.40 -2.83
CA GLY A 191 1.74 -26.06 -2.84
C GLY A 191 1.07 -25.09 -1.85
N VAL A 192 0.25 -25.59 -0.92
CA VAL A 192 -0.41 -24.80 0.11
C VAL A 192 0.53 -24.59 1.30
N TYR A 193 0.58 -23.38 1.82
CA TYR A 193 1.36 -23.06 3.00
C TYR A 193 0.56 -23.30 4.27
N HIS A 194 1.24 -23.91 5.25
CA HIS A 194 0.71 -24.23 6.56
C HIS A 194 1.64 -23.72 7.65
N ILE A 195 1.07 -23.42 8.82
CA ILE A 195 1.85 -23.04 9.99
C ILE A 195 2.52 -24.28 10.58
N ASP A 196 3.81 -24.18 10.84
CA ASP A 196 4.50 -25.10 11.72
C ASP A 196 4.23 -24.68 13.16
N TRP A 197 3.24 -25.32 13.78
CA TRP A 197 2.80 -24.95 15.13
C TRP A 197 3.87 -25.22 16.20
N ASP A 198 4.71 -26.21 16.02
CA ASP A 198 5.77 -26.51 16.96
C ASP A 198 6.85 -25.41 16.92
N ASP A 199 7.23 -24.97 15.73
CA ASP A 199 8.15 -23.85 15.56
C ASP A 199 7.52 -22.51 16.01
N PHE A 200 6.24 -22.29 15.69
CA PHE A 200 5.51 -21.10 16.13
C PHE A 200 5.50 -20.97 17.65
N GLU A 201 5.14 -22.01 18.37
CA GLU A 201 5.12 -22.04 19.84
C GLU A 201 6.53 -21.91 20.44
N ALA A 202 7.53 -22.59 19.83
CA ALA A 202 8.92 -22.49 20.28
C ALA A 202 9.53 -21.09 20.14
N LYS A 203 9.03 -20.26 19.21
CA LYS A 203 9.45 -18.86 19.05
C LYS A 203 8.81 -17.90 20.06
N MET A 204 7.76 -18.31 20.75
CA MET A 204 7.07 -17.52 21.78
C MET A 204 7.83 -17.51 23.10
N THR A 205 9.06 -17.05 23.03
CA THR A 205 9.95 -16.90 24.18
C THR A 205 9.59 -15.69 25.05
N PRO A 206 10.01 -15.60 26.34
CA PRO A 206 9.67 -14.46 27.20
C PRO A 206 10.08 -13.08 26.67
N ASP A 207 11.01 -13.01 25.72
CA ASP A 207 11.42 -11.79 25.02
C ASP A 207 10.67 -11.55 23.71
N CYS A 208 9.68 -12.40 23.38
CA CYS A 208 8.75 -12.19 22.27
C CYS A 208 7.54 -11.41 22.77
N HIS A 209 7.43 -10.14 22.38
CA HIS A 209 6.44 -9.21 22.93
C HIS A 209 5.25 -8.98 22.01
N ALA A 210 5.31 -9.41 20.77
CA ALA A 210 4.21 -9.26 19.83
C ALA A 210 4.23 -10.35 18.77
N PHE A 211 3.06 -10.65 18.22
CA PHE A 211 2.88 -11.40 16.99
C PHE A 211 2.32 -10.48 15.92
N LEU A 212 2.97 -10.42 14.76
CA LEU A 212 2.54 -9.65 13.60
C LEU A 212 1.81 -10.57 12.62
N LEU A 213 0.49 -10.59 12.71
CA LEU A 213 -0.37 -11.35 11.83
C LEU A 213 -0.51 -10.67 10.46
N CYS A 214 -0.24 -11.41 9.39
CA CYS A 214 -0.58 -11.04 8.02
C CYS A 214 -1.74 -11.91 7.52
N ASN A 215 -2.90 -11.31 7.23
CA ASN A 215 -4.06 -12.04 6.74
C ASN A 215 -4.90 -11.17 5.78
N PRO A 216 -5.06 -11.54 4.50
CA PRO A 216 -4.38 -12.67 3.81
C PRO A 216 -2.87 -12.58 3.86
N GLN A 217 -2.18 -13.72 3.92
CA GLN A 217 -0.72 -13.78 4.00
C GLN A 217 -0.07 -13.28 2.70
N ASN A 218 0.81 -12.34 2.82
CA ASN A 218 1.63 -11.83 1.71
C ASN A 218 3.08 -12.32 1.89
N PRO A 219 3.73 -12.94 0.89
CA PRO A 219 3.32 -13.05 -0.52
C PRO A 219 2.61 -14.36 -0.89
N THR A 220 2.39 -15.27 0.02
CA THR A 220 1.89 -16.61 -0.27
C THR A 220 0.42 -16.66 -0.71
N GLY A 221 -0.37 -15.64 -0.36
CA GLY A 221 -1.74 -15.45 -0.81
C GLY A 221 -2.79 -16.30 -0.09
N ASN A 222 -2.39 -17.12 0.88
CA ASN A 222 -3.33 -17.93 1.66
C ASN A 222 -4.05 -17.09 2.72
N MET A 223 -5.28 -17.48 3.02
CA MET A 223 -6.05 -16.99 4.15
C MET A 223 -5.99 -18.01 5.29
N TRP A 224 -5.86 -17.51 6.51
CA TRP A 224 -5.90 -18.37 7.69
C TRP A 224 -7.32 -18.83 7.97
N SER A 225 -7.49 -20.08 8.36
CA SER A 225 -8.77 -20.63 8.80
C SER A 225 -9.21 -19.97 10.13
N GLN A 226 -10.48 -20.09 10.46
CA GLN A 226 -10.96 -19.64 11.77
C GLN A 226 -10.24 -20.37 12.92
N ASP A 227 -9.98 -21.67 12.76
CA ASP A 227 -9.29 -22.47 13.77
C ASP A 227 -7.85 -22.02 13.94
N ASP A 228 -7.14 -21.72 12.85
CA ASP A 228 -5.78 -21.15 12.92
C ASP A 228 -5.77 -19.81 13.66
N LEU A 229 -6.69 -18.91 13.31
CA LEU A 229 -6.78 -17.59 13.96
C LEU A 229 -7.12 -17.70 15.44
N MET A 230 -8.01 -18.62 15.80
CA MET A 230 -8.35 -18.88 17.21
C MET A 230 -7.14 -19.44 17.97
N ARG A 231 -6.43 -20.40 17.39
CA ARG A 231 -5.22 -20.98 18.02
C ARG A 231 -4.11 -19.92 18.19
N MET A 232 -3.88 -19.09 17.18
CA MET A 232 -2.94 -17.97 17.31
C MET A 232 -3.32 -17.05 18.47
N GLY A 233 -4.61 -16.68 18.57
CA GLY A 233 -5.10 -15.80 19.64
C GLY A 233 -5.05 -16.43 21.03
N GLU A 234 -5.21 -17.75 21.16
CA GLU A 234 -5.10 -18.48 22.43
C GLU A 234 -3.65 -18.59 22.91
N LEU A 235 -2.70 -18.65 21.97
CA LEU A 235 -1.28 -18.73 22.28
C LEU A 235 -0.68 -17.37 22.64
N CYS A 236 -1.22 -16.26 22.12
CA CYS A 236 -0.77 -14.88 22.40
C CYS A 236 -1.35 -14.29 23.68
#